data_3dee37c26eac92504ef3cb01ec515d78
#
_entry.id   3dee37c26eac92504ef3cb01ec515d78
#
_cell.length_a   1.000
_cell.length_b   1.000
_cell.length_c   1.000
_cell.angle_alpha   90.00
_cell.angle_beta   90.00
_cell.angle_gamma   90.00
#
_symmetry.space_group_name_H-M   'P 1'
#
loop_
_entity.id
_entity.type
_entity.pdbx_description
1 polymer ?
#
loop_
_entity_poly.entity_id
_entity_poly.type
_entity_poly.pdbx_seq_one_letter_code
_entity_poly.pdbx_strand_id
1 'polypeptide(L)'
;MAAALPTGTVTFLFTDIQGSTERWERHPEAMRGALERHDALLRAAIERYGGYVFKTVGDAFCAAFATAEGGVAAALDAQRAVGAEDWTRFGDGFPPIQVRMGLHTGVAHERNG
;
A
#
# COMPACT_ATOMS: atom_id res chain seq x y z
N MET A 1 -14.48 -3.28 11.68
CA MET A 1 -13.64 -3.40 12.87
C MET A 1 -12.18 -3.49 12.45
N ALA A 2 -11.34 -2.70 13.07
CA ALA A 2 -9.92 -2.74 12.73
C ALA A 2 -9.28 -4.06 13.17
N ALA A 3 -8.39 -4.57 12.33
CA ALA A 3 -7.63 -5.76 12.68
C ALA A 3 -6.63 -5.46 13.80
N ALA A 4 -6.41 -6.43 14.66
CA ALA A 4 -5.36 -6.33 15.66
C ALA A 4 -4.00 -6.59 15.02
N LEU A 5 -2.94 -6.02 15.59
CA LEU A 5 -1.58 -6.29 15.14
C LEU A 5 -1.25 -7.77 15.38
N PRO A 6 -0.93 -8.55 14.34
CA PRO A 6 -0.57 -9.94 14.53
C PRO A 6 0.80 -10.07 15.20
N THR A 7 0.96 -11.16 15.95
CA THR A 7 2.22 -11.48 16.61
C THR A 7 2.66 -12.90 16.24
N GLY A 8 3.89 -13.25 16.59
CA GLY A 8 4.47 -14.54 16.23
C GLY A 8 4.97 -14.52 14.80
N THR A 9 4.72 -15.58 14.05
CA THR A 9 5.07 -15.62 12.62
C THR A 9 4.06 -14.83 11.82
N VAL A 10 4.52 -13.78 11.15
CA VAL A 10 3.66 -12.88 10.38
C VAL A 10 4.25 -12.64 9.01
N THR A 11 3.39 -12.20 8.10
CA THR A 11 3.83 -11.77 6.78
C THR A 11 3.69 -10.26 6.71
N PHE A 12 4.79 -9.59 6.35
CA PHE A 12 4.82 -8.14 6.17
C PHE A 12 4.68 -7.80 4.71
N LEU A 13 3.92 -6.75 4.43
CA LEU A 13 3.80 -6.16 3.10
C LEU A 13 4.33 -4.73 3.18
N PHE A 14 5.31 -4.42 2.34
CA PHE A 14 5.87 -3.09 2.20
C PHE A 14 5.57 -2.59 0.80
N THR A 15 5.06 -1.37 0.68
CA THR A 15 4.75 -0.77 -0.61
C THR A 15 5.29 0.63 -0.72
N ASP A 16 5.61 1.07 -1.94
CA ASP A 16 5.86 2.48 -2.23
C ASP A 16 5.47 2.77 -3.68
N ILE A 17 5.36 4.06 -4.00
CA ILE A 17 5.09 4.48 -5.37
C ILE A 17 6.40 4.69 -6.10
N GLN A 18 6.55 4.03 -7.25
CA GLN A 18 7.73 4.19 -8.08
C GLN A 18 7.84 5.63 -8.57
N GLY A 19 9.02 6.23 -8.34
CA GLY A 19 9.31 7.58 -8.82
C GLY A 19 8.49 8.68 -8.16
N SER A 20 8.10 8.51 -6.90
CA SER A 20 7.20 9.46 -6.22
C SER A 20 7.79 10.87 -6.13
N THR A 21 9.09 10.99 -5.87
CA THR A 21 9.74 12.30 -5.77
C THR A 21 9.60 13.08 -7.09
N GLU A 22 9.90 12.44 -8.21
CA GLU A 22 9.79 13.05 -9.53
C GLU A 22 8.33 13.41 -9.87
N ARG A 23 7.38 12.55 -9.48
CA ARG A 23 5.96 12.82 -9.69
C ARG A 23 5.49 14.05 -8.92
N TRP A 24 5.94 14.21 -7.67
CA TRP A 24 5.64 15.40 -6.89
C TRP A 24 6.24 16.67 -7.51
N GLU A 25 7.44 16.57 -8.05
CA GLU A 25 8.09 17.71 -8.69
C GLU A 25 7.41 18.13 -10.00
N ARG A 26 7.02 17.13 -10.82
CA ARG A 26 6.45 17.39 -12.15
C ARG A 26 4.94 17.61 -12.14
N HIS A 27 4.23 16.96 -11.23
CA HIS A 27 2.77 16.93 -11.21
C HIS A 27 2.23 17.11 -9.80
N PRO A 28 2.55 18.22 -9.09
CA PRO A 28 2.19 18.33 -7.67
C PRO A 28 0.69 18.30 -7.41
N GLU A 29 -0.11 18.93 -8.26
CA GLU A 29 -1.56 18.95 -8.06
C GLU A 29 -2.21 17.61 -8.37
N ALA A 30 -1.82 17.01 -9.50
CA ALA A 30 -2.31 15.69 -9.87
C ALA A 30 -1.92 14.66 -8.81
N MET A 31 -0.70 14.76 -8.28
CA MET A 31 -0.20 13.82 -7.29
C MET A 31 -0.99 13.85 -5.98
N ARG A 32 -1.52 15.00 -5.59
CA ARG A 32 -2.36 15.08 -4.38
C ARG A 32 -3.58 14.18 -4.46
N GLY A 33 -4.33 14.31 -5.55
CA GLY A 33 -5.52 13.47 -5.75
C GLY A 33 -5.16 12.02 -5.99
N ALA A 34 -4.11 11.79 -6.76
CA ALA A 34 -3.65 10.43 -7.06
C ALA A 34 -3.18 9.71 -5.80
N LEU A 35 -2.45 10.40 -4.91
CA LEU A 35 -1.99 9.79 -3.66
C LEU A 35 -3.17 9.43 -2.77
N GLU A 36 -4.16 10.29 -2.67
CA GLU A 36 -5.36 10.02 -1.88
C GLU A 36 -6.09 8.78 -2.40
N ARG A 37 -6.21 8.66 -3.71
CA ARG A 37 -6.83 7.49 -4.34
C ARG A 37 -5.99 6.23 -4.14
N HIS A 38 -4.68 6.34 -4.32
CA HIS A 38 -3.73 5.26 -4.06
C HIS A 38 -3.90 4.74 -2.63
N ASP A 39 -3.91 5.65 -1.66
CA ASP A 39 -4.02 5.27 -0.25
C ASP A 39 -5.33 4.53 0.02
N ALA A 40 -6.44 4.99 -0.57
CA ALA A 40 -7.72 4.34 -0.41
C ALA A 40 -7.72 2.93 -1.00
N LEU A 41 -7.12 2.75 -2.18
CA LEU A 41 -7.03 1.43 -2.84
C LEU A 41 -6.17 0.47 -2.02
N LEU A 42 -5.03 0.93 -1.52
CA LEU A 42 -4.13 0.09 -0.73
C LEU A 42 -4.76 -0.32 0.58
N ARG A 43 -5.38 0.62 1.32
CA ARG A 43 -6.03 0.31 2.58
C ARG A 43 -7.17 -0.67 2.40
N ALA A 44 -7.99 -0.47 1.36
CA ALA A 44 -9.11 -1.37 1.10
C ALA A 44 -8.64 -2.80 0.86
N ALA A 45 -7.57 -2.98 0.06
CA ALA A 45 -7.02 -4.30 -0.21
C ALA A 45 -6.44 -4.93 1.05
N ILE A 46 -5.65 -4.17 1.81
CA ILE A 46 -5.01 -4.66 3.03
C ILE A 46 -6.07 -5.09 4.05
N GLU A 47 -7.07 -4.25 4.28
CA GLU A 47 -8.11 -4.52 5.28
C GLU A 47 -9.03 -5.67 4.86
N ARG A 48 -9.29 -5.80 3.56
CA ARG A 48 -10.13 -6.90 3.05
C ARG A 48 -9.57 -8.26 3.41
N TYR A 49 -8.25 -8.38 3.45
CA TYR A 49 -7.59 -9.65 3.76
C TYR A 49 -7.04 -9.70 5.18
N GLY A 50 -7.59 -8.89 6.07
CA GLY A 50 -7.27 -8.94 7.49
C GLY A 50 -5.93 -8.36 7.89
N GLY A 51 -5.33 -7.54 7.02
CA GLY A 51 -4.04 -6.92 7.32
C GLY A 51 -4.18 -5.73 8.26
N TYR A 52 -3.10 -5.44 8.96
CA TYR A 52 -3.01 -4.31 9.86
C TYR A 52 -1.92 -3.35 9.35
N VAL A 53 -2.32 -2.12 9.00
CA VAL A 53 -1.36 -1.09 8.62
C VAL A 53 -0.74 -0.52 9.89
N PHE A 54 0.52 -0.83 10.13
CA PHE A 54 1.18 -0.39 11.37
C PHE A 54 2.03 0.86 11.17
N LYS A 55 2.31 1.23 9.92
CA LYS A 55 3.12 2.41 9.65
C LYS A 55 2.88 2.89 8.23
N THR A 56 2.91 4.21 8.06
CA THR A 56 3.00 4.84 6.75
C THR A 56 4.16 5.83 6.78
N VAL A 57 4.92 5.90 5.68
CA VAL A 57 6.02 6.85 5.52
C VAL A 57 5.89 7.46 4.14
N GLY A 58 5.47 8.74 4.08
CA GLY A 58 5.14 9.35 2.80
C GLY A 58 4.04 8.55 2.10
N ASP A 59 4.36 8.02 0.91
CA ASP A 59 3.43 7.16 0.16
C ASP A 59 3.59 5.67 0.50
N ALA A 60 4.54 5.31 1.33
CA ALA A 60 4.84 3.92 1.65
C ALA A 60 3.90 3.37 2.71
N PHE A 61 3.44 2.15 2.51
CA PHE A 61 2.64 1.41 3.48
C PHE A 61 3.45 0.26 4.05
N CYS A 62 3.30 0.06 5.36
CA CYS A 62 3.86 -1.10 6.05
C CYS A 62 2.71 -1.80 6.75
N ALA A 63 2.39 -3.02 6.32
CA ALA A 63 1.27 -3.79 6.86
C ALA A 63 1.71 -5.16 7.30
N ALA A 64 0.98 -5.76 8.24
CA ALA A 64 1.24 -7.08 8.76
C ALA A 64 0.01 -7.95 8.63
N PHE A 65 0.23 -9.21 8.27
CA PHE A 65 -0.83 -10.21 8.08
C PHE A 65 -0.52 -11.45 8.91
N ALA A 66 -1.55 -12.06 9.46
CA ALA A 66 -1.38 -13.28 10.23
C ALA A 66 -0.97 -14.48 9.37
N THR A 67 -1.26 -14.43 8.05
CA THR A 67 -0.94 -15.53 7.13
C THR A 67 -0.25 -15.01 5.88
N ALA A 68 0.59 -15.85 5.27
CA ALA A 68 1.22 -15.53 4.00
C ALA A 68 0.17 -15.40 2.88
N GLU A 69 -0.85 -16.24 2.90
CA GLU A 69 -1.93 -16.20 1.91
C GLU A 69 -2.65 -14.86 1.93
N GLY A 70 -2.92 -14.33 3.13
CA GLY A 70 -3.56 -13.01 3.25
C GLY A 70 -2.71 -11.89 2.69
N GLY A 71 -1.41 -11.93 2.98
CA GLY A 71 -0.46 -10.94 2.45
C GLY A 71 -0.37 -10.97 0.93
N VAL A 72 -0.26 -12.16 0.35
CA VAL A 72 -0.20 -12.31 -1.12
C VAL A 72 -1.50 -11.88 -1.76
N ALA A 73 -2.65 -12.27 -1.19
CA ALA A 73 -3.95 -11.89 -1.74
C ALA A 73 -4.15 -10.38 -1.72
N ALA A 74 -3.76 -9.72 -0.64
CA ALA A 74 -3.83 -8.26 -0.53
C ALA A 74 -2.93 -7.58 -1.56
N ALA A 75 -1.71 -8.08 -1.73
CA ALA A 75 -0.77 -7.53 -2.71
C ALA A 75 -1.32 -7.62 -4.13
N LEU A 76 -1.86 -8.78 -4.51
CA LEU A 76 -2.44 -8.99 -5.84
C LEU A 76 -3.67 -8.11 -6.05
N ASP A 77 -4.55 -8.04 -5.06
CA ASP A 77 -5.77 -7.21 -5.15
C ASP A 77 -5.39 -5.73 -5.30
N ALA A 78 -4.44 -5.26 -4.52
CA ALA A 78 -3.97 -3.88 -4.62
C ALA A 78 -3.36 -3.59 -5.99
N GLN A 79 -2.54 -4.49 -6.53
CA GLN A 79 -1.94 -4.31 -7.86
C GLN A 79 -3.00 -4.27 -8.95
N ARG A 80 -4.02 -5.12 -8.86
CA ARG A 80 -5.13 -5.11 -9.82
C ARG A 80 -5.92 -3.81 -9.76
N ALA A 81 -6.18 -3.33 -8.54
CA ALA A 81 -6.92 -2.09 -8.34
C ALA A 81 -6.14 -0.89 -8.88
N VAL A 82 -4.84 -0.83 -8.61
CA VAL A 82 -3.97 0.24 -9.11
C VAL A 82 -3.90 0.19 -10.64
N GLY A 83 -3.77 -1.01 -11.21
CA GLY A 83 -3.72 -1.18 -12.66
C GLY A 83 -5.02 -0.86 -13.38
N ALA A 84 -6.15 -1.01 -12.71
CA ALA A 84 -7.47 -0.74 -13.30
C ALA A 84 -7.90 0.72 -13.17
N GLU A 85 -7.22 1.51 -12.34
CA GLU A 85 -7.57 2.91 -12.11
C GLU A 85 -7.20 3.78 -13.30
N ASP A 86 -8.07 4.72 -13.64
CA ASP A 86 -7.75 5.74 -14.66
C ASP A 86 -7.03 6.92 -13.99
N TRP A 87 -5.71 6.87 -14.01
CA TRP A 87 -4.88 7.90 -13.38
C TRP A 87 -4.86 9.21 -14.16
N THR A 88 -5.25 9.19 -15.45
CA THR A 88 -5.29 10.41 -16.26
C THR A 88 -6.32 11.41 -15.77
N ARG A 89 -7.33 10.95 -15.02
CA ARG A 89 -8.36 11.84 -14.47
C ARG A 89 -7.81 12.82 -13.42
N PHE A 90 -6.60 12.58 -12.92
CA PHE A 90 -5.97 13.48 -11.95
C PHE A 90 -5.18 14.61 -12.62
N GLY A 91 -4.83 14.48 -13.88
CA GLY A 91 -4.14 15.52 -14.62
C GLY A 91 -3.73 15.05 -16.01
N ASP A 92 -3.76 15.97 -16.98
CA ASP A 92 -3.34 15.67 -18.35
C ASP A 92 -1.87 15.28 -18.36
N GLY A 93 -1.57 14.15 -18.99
CA GLY A 93 -0.21 13.67 -19.09
C GLY A 93 0.32 13.04 -17.81
N PHE A 94 -0.51 12.91 -16.79
CA PHE A 94 -0.09 12.23 -15.55
C PHE A 94 0.09 10.75 -15.81
N PRO A 95 1.32 10.22 -15.65
CA PRO A 95 1.56 8.80 -15.95
C PRO A 95 0.89 7.89 -14.92
N PRO A 96 0.52 6.67 -15.31
CA PRO A 96 -0.09 5.72 -14.38
C PRO A 96 0.78 5.50 -13.14
N ILE A 97 0.13 5.39 -11.99
CA ILE A 97 0.82 5.06 -10.74
C ILE A 97 1.28 3.60 -10.82
N GLN A 98 2.52 3.37 -10.45
CA GLN A 98 3.10 2.04 -10.32
C GLN A 98 3.56 1.86 -8.88
N VAL A 99 3.10 0.78 -8.26
CA VAL A 99 3.39 0.49 -6.85
C VAL A 99 4.38 -0.67 -6.79
N ARG A 100 5.49 -0.44 -6.10
CA ARG A 100 6.47 -1.50 -5.82
C ARG A 100 6.07 -2.14 -4.51
N MET A 101 6.19 -3.46 -4.43
CA MET A 101 5.81 -4.23 -3.25
C MET A 101 6.86 -5.25 -2.88
N GLY A 102 7.01 -5.46 -1.58
CA GLY A 102 7.84 -6.52 -1.06
C GLY A 102 7.07 -7.27 0.02
N LEU A 103 7.20 -8.58 0.03
CA LEU A 103 6.61 -9.44 1.06
C LEU A 103 7.74 -10.14 1.83
N HIS A 104 7.59 -10.21 3.14
CA HIS A 104 8.55 -10.88 4.00
C HIS A 104 7.81 -11.57 5.13
N THR A 105 8.11 -12.86 5.33
CA THR A 105 7.56 -13.61 6.46
C THR A 105 8.63 -13.79 7.52
N GLY A 106 8.29 -13.44 8.74
CA GLY A 106 9.23 -13.52 9.85
C GLY A 106 8.52 -13.46 11.19
N VAL A 107 9.31 -13.47 12.26
CA VAL A 107 8.79 -13.37 13.62
C VAL A 107 8.70 -11.90 14.00
N ALA A 108 7.53 -11.53 14.53
CA ALA A 108 7.28 -10.16 14.99
C ALA A 108 7.04 -10.15 16.49
N HIS A 109 7.58 -9.11 17.13
CA HIS A 109 7.35 -8.84 18.54
C HIS A 109 6.78 -7.44 18.67
N GLU A 110 5.66 -7.33 19.39
CA GLU A 110 5.10 -6.02 19.69
C GLU A 110 5.95 -5.37 20.77
N ARG A 111 6.33 -4.12 20.53
CA ARG A 111 7.09 -3.33 21.51
C ARG A 111 6.29 -2.10 21.91
N ASN A 112 6.43 -1.71 23.17
CA ASN A 112 5.88 -0.46 23.66
C ASN A 112 6.80 0.69 23.20
N GLY A 113 6.21 1.62 22.52
CA GLY A 113 6.94 2.80 22.05
C GLY A 113 7.46 2.74 20.65
#